data_d9f24fbb645183d52f77dfd414e6d778
#
_entry.id   d9f24fbb645183d52f77dfd414e6d778
#
_cell.length_a   1.000
_cell.length_b   1.000
_cell.length_c   1.000
_cell.angle_alpha   90.00
_cell.angle_beta   90.00
_cell.angle_gamma   90.00
#
_symmetry.space_group_name_H-M   'P 1'
#
loop_
_entity.id
_entity.type
_entity.pdbx_description
1 polymer ?
#
loop_
_entity_poly.entity_id
_entity_poly.type
_entity_poly.pdbx_seq_one_letter_code
_entity_poly.pdbx_strand_id
1 'polypeptide(L)' 'MKKKYLLNANIIDPQNSVNEFGGLIIGENGKIEAVGKKVNKNNIPSREKYIDVKEKNIFLF' A
#
# COMPACT_ATOMS: atom_id res chain seq x y z
N MET A 1 4.49 -13.91 -11.52
CA MET A 1 4.96 -13.04 -10.42
C MET A 1 3.82 -12.75 -9.47
N LYS A 2 4.13 -12.53 -8.23
CA LYS A 2 3.11 -12.28 -7.22
C LYS A 2 2.94 -10.80 -6.97
N LYS A 3 1.74 -10.42 -6.53
CA LYS A 3 1.52 -9.07 -6.07
C LYS A 3 2.29 -8.80 -4.79
N LYS A 4 2.61 -7.54 -4.56
CA LYS A 4 3.25 -7.11 -3.32
C LYS A 4 2.27 -6.29 -2.51
N TYR A 5 2.22 -6.60 -1.23
CA TYR A 5 1.34 -5.91 -0.28
C TYR A 5 2.22 -5.18 0.74
N LEU A 6 2.07 -3.87 0.81
CA LEU A 6 2.79 -3.05 1.77
C LEU A 6 1.76 -2.43 2.70
N LEU A 7 1.86 -2.74 3.99
CA LEU A 7 0.87 -2.30 4.96
C LEU A 7 1.49 -1.40 6.02
N ASN A 8 0.64 -0.70 6.74
CA ASN A 8 1.04 0.18 7.83
C ASN A 8 1.99 1.28 7.38
N ALA A 9 1.62 1.94 6.28
CA ALA A 9 2.43 3.00 5.70
C ALA A 9 1.69 4.33 5.76
N ASN A 10 2.45 5.41 5.86
CA ASN A 10 1.92 6.74 5.65
C ASN A 10 2.01 7.05 4.17
N ILE A 11 0.87 7.08 3.50
CA ILE A 11 0.81 7.31 2.06
C ILE A 11 0.72 8.81 1.81
N ILE A 12 1.68 9.33 1.11
CA ILE A 12 1.75 10.76 0.81
C ILE A 12 1.77 10.96 -0.70
N ASP A 13 0.74 11.59 -1.20
CA ASP A 13 0.62 11.93 -2.60
C ASP A 13 0.41 13.45 -2.71
N PRO A 14 1.49 14.22 -2.84
CA PRO A 14 1.36 15.68 -2.87
C PRO A 14 0.52 16.18 -4.04
N GLN A 15 0.58 15.48 -5.16
CA GLN A 15 -0.15 15.88 -6.35
C GLN A 15 -1.66 15.84 -6.15
N ASN A 16 -2.14 14.89 -5.37
CA ASN A 16 -3.55 14.71 -5.10
C ASN A 16 -3.93 15.09 -3.67
N SER A 17 -3.03 15.73 -2.95
CA SER A 17 -3.24 16.16 -1.56
C SER A 17 -3.66 15.01 -0.64
N VAL A 18 -3.11 13.83 -0.87
CA VAL A 18 -3.39 12.66 -0.07
C VAL A 18 -2.32 12.51 1.01
N ASN A 19 -2.77 12.32 2.23
CA ASN A 19 -1.89 12.00 3.35
C ASN A 19 -2.69 11.12 4.29
N GLU A 20 -2.60 9.82 4.09
CA GLU A 20 -3.38 8.90 4.90
C GLU A 20 -2.59 7.65 5.26
N PHE A 21 -2.94 7.07 6.39
CA PHE A 21 -2.34 5.84 6.85
C PHE A 21 -3.05 4.66 6.19
N GLY A 22 -2.28 3.75 5.63
CA GLY A 22 -2.87 2.59 4.98
C GLY A 22 -1.82 1.72 4.35
N GLY A 23 -2.10 1.27 3.14
CA GLY A 23 -1.22 0.36 2.45
C GLY A 23 -1.20 0.58 0.96
N LEU A 24 -0.47 -0.31 0.30
CA LEU A 24 -0.22 -0.22 -1.12
C LEU A 24 -0.19 -1.63 -1.69
N ILE A 25 -0.89 -1.85 -2.79
CA ILE A 25 -0.82 -3.11 -3.51
C ILE A 25 -0.17 -2.86 -4.86
N ILE A 26 0.94 -3.55 -5.09
CA ILE A 26 1.63 -3.48 -6.37
C ILE A 26 1.32 -4.77 -7.12
N GLY A 27 0.75 -4.63 -8.30
CA GLY A 27 0.36 -5.76 -9.12
C GLY A 27 1.54 -6.48 -9.75
N GLU A 28 1.25 -7.60 -10.39
CA GLU A 28 2.27 -8.42 -11.02
C GLU A 28 3.03 -7.69 -12.11
N ASN A 29 2.38 -6.72 -12.74
CA ASN A 29 3.00 -5.91 -13.79
C ASN A 29 3.82 -4.73 -13.23
N GLY A 30 3.97 -4.65 -11.92
CA GLY A 30 4.72 -3.57 -11.30
C GLY A 30 3.95 -2.28 -11.11
N LYS A 31 2.67 -2.25 -11.47
CA LYS A 31 1.85 -1.05 -11.33
C LYS A 31 1.04 -1.09 -10.05
N ILE A 32 0.73 0.08 -9.52
CA ILE A 32 -0.07 0.21 -8.31
C ILE A 32 -1.51 -0.16 -8.62
N GLU A 33 -2.05 -1.14 -7.91
CA GLU A 33 -3.44 -1.56 -8.07
C GLU A 33 -4.37 -0.88 -7.09
N ALA A 34 -3.89 -0.62 -5.89
CA ALA A 34 -4.69 -0.01 -4.86
C ALA A 34 -3.78 0.68 -3.85
N VAL A 35 -4.28 1.74 -3.26
CA VAL A 35 -3.52 2.51 -2.29
C VAL A 35 -4.48 3.25 -1.36
N GLY A 36 -4.08 3.39 -0.11
CA GLY A 36 -4.82 4.16 0.86
C GLY A 36 -5.27 3.33 2.06
N LYS A 37 -6.15 3.92 2.87
CA LYS A 37 -6.59 3.28 4.12
C LYS A 37 -7.39 2.01 3.92
N LYS A 38 -7.92 1.78 2.73
CA LYS A 38 -8.65 0.56 2.42
C LYS A 38 -7.72 -0.64 2.30
N VAL A 39 -6.43 -0.40 2.07
CA VAL A 39 -5.45 -1.47 1.97
C VAL A 39 -4.91 -1.75 3.36
N ASN A 40 -5.50 -2.74 4.01
CA ASN A 40 -5.13 -3.12 5.35
C ASN A 40 -5.21 -4.63 5.49
N LYS A 41 -4.83 -5.13 6.64
CA LYS A 41 -4.75 -6.57 6.89
C LYS A 41 -6.07 -7.30 6.66
N ASN A 42 -7.18 -6.62 6.87
CA ASN A 42 -8.51 -7.23 6.70
C ASN A 42 -8.96 -7.28 5.24
N ASN A 43 -8.34 -6.48 4.38
CA ASN A 43 -8.76 -6.33 2.99
C ASN A 43 -7.79 -6.96 2.00
N ILE A 44 -6.80 -7.69 2.46
CA ILE A 44 -5.92 -8.46 1.59
C ILE A 44 -6.16 -9.95 1.85
N PRO A 45 -5.84 -10.82 0.87
CA PRO A 45 -6.02 -12.25 1.08
C PRO A 45 -5.22 -12.75 2.27
N SER A 46 -5.85 -13.52 3.14
CA SER A 46 -5.20 -14.00 4.37
C SER A 46 -3.99 -14.88 4.12
N ARG A 47 -3.91 -15.46 2.94
CA ARG A 47 -2.78 -16.33 2.58
C ARG A 47 -1.56 -15.55 2.10
N GLU A 48 -1.75 -14.29 1.76
CA GLU A 48 -0.67 -13.50 1.19
C GLU A 48 0.22 -12.93 2.27
N LYS A 49 1.51 -12.93 1.98
CA LYS A 49 2.47 -12.28 2.84
C LYS A 49 2.49 -10.79 2.50
N TYR A 50 2.70 -9.99 3.51
CA TYR A 50 2.82 -8.55 3.31
C TYR A 50 4.05 -8.02 4.01
N ILE A 51 4.46 -6.83 3.60
CA ILE A 51 5.58 -6.13 4.21
C ILE A 51 5.00 -5.08 5.15
N ASP A 52 5.38 -5.13 6.41
CA ASP A 52 5.00 -4.12 7.38
C ASP A 52 5.98 -2.96 7.24
N VAL A 53 5.47 -1.82 6.76
CA VAL A 53 6.30 -0.65 6.50
C VAL A 53 6.65 0.09 7.80
N LYS A 54 5.99 -0.27 8.90
CA LYS A 54 6.27 0.29 10.23
C LYS A 54 6.10 1.79 10.29
N GLU A 55 5.00 2.26 9.70
CA GLU A 55 4.58 3.66 9.74
C GLU A 55 5.51 4.63 9.00
N LYS A 56 6.40 4.10 8.16
CA LYS A 56 7.25 4.97 7.35
C LYS A 56 6.46 5.61 6.22
N ASN A 57 6.97 6.73 5.73
CA ASN A 57 6.34 7.46 4.65
C ASN A 57 6.61 6.81 3.31
N ILE A 58 5.56 6.71 2.49
CA ILE A 58 5.69 6.33 1.09
C ILE A 58 5.17 7.49 0.26
N PHE A 59 6.04 8.03 -0.56
CA PHE A 59 5.69 9.16 -1.43
C PHE A 59 5.32 8.65 -2.81
N LEU A 60 4.17 9.07 -3.30
CA LEU A 60 3.70 8.75 -4.64
C LEU A 60 3.92 9.96 -5.56
N PHE A 61 4.46 9.71 -6.74
CA PHE A 61 4.73 10.78 -7.70
C PHE A 61 4.07 10.47 -9.04
#